data_0c196526301d8d343eb1cc2f08a757cd
#
_entry.id   0c196526301d8d343eb1cc2f08a757cd
#
_cell.length_a   1.000
_cell.length_b   1.000
_cell.length_c   1.000
_cell.angle_alpha   90.00
_cell.angle_beta   90.00
_cell.angle_gamma   90.00
#
_symmetry.space_group_name_H-M   'P 1'
#
loop_
_entity.id
_entity.type
_entity.pdbx_description
1 polymer ?
#
loop_
_entity_poly.entity_id
_entity_poly.type
_entity_poly.pdbx_seq_one_letter_code
_entity_poly.pdbx_strand_id
1 'polypeptide(L)'
;MFGREYRAVVEAATNPQVQIRDAKGRDTILQVRGLKKHFPISAGFIIQREVGAIKAVDGLDFDVFRGETLGLVGESGCGKSTTGRTILQLYRPTAGTVNFEGTELSHLRGEALRKMRRHMQMIFQDPYASLNPRMSVGRIISEPLYVHNIGTPQERMDRVQFLMEKVGLNPYFVNRYPHEFSGGQRQRIGIARALALSPSLIVADEPISALDVSIQAQVVNLLQDLQREFNLTYLFIAHDLSMVRHICDRVAVMYLGKIVELGPSEEVYNNPRHPYTQALLSAVPVPDPEVEKKRQRIILRGDVPSPANPPVGCNFNTRCPVAVETCFRDEPELKEIVPGHWVACHLSN
;
A
#
# COMPACT_ATOMS: atom_id res chain seq x y z
N MET A 1 18.07 -5.28 24.70
CA MET A 1 17.84 -6.72 24.95
C MET A 1 16.89 -7.36 23.92
N PHE A 2 16.29 -6.58 23.01
CA PHE A 2 15.31 -7.03 22.00
C PHE A 2 15.88 -7.71 20.75
N GLY A 3 17.19 -7.79 20.59
CA GLY A 3 17.82 -8.28 19.34
C GLY A 3 18.17 -9.78 19.29
N ARG A 4 18.14 -10.53 20.40
CA ARG A 4 18.57 -11.93 20.42
C ARG A 4 17.45 -12.93 20.12
N GLU A 5 16.22 -12.68 20.55
CA GLU A 5 15.09 -13.55 20.22
C GLU A 5 14.66 -13.45 18.76
N TYR A 6 14.97 -12.33 18.09
CA TYR A 6 14.68 -12.10 16.68
C TYR A 6 15.47 -13.06 15.75
N ARG A 7 16.73 -13.33 16.06
CA ARG A 7 17.58 -14.26 15.27
C ARG A 7 17.10 -15.71 15.34
N ALA A 8 16.66 -16.18 16.49
CA ALA A 8 16.29 -17.59 16.68
C ALA A 8 15.00 -18.00 15.94
N VAL A 9 14.08 -17.05 15.65
CA VAL A 9 12.83 -17.35 14.93
C VAL A 9 13.03 -17.33 13.41
N VAL A 10 14.02 -16.59 12.92
CA VAL A 10 14.35 -16.51 11.49
C VAL A 10 15.15 -17.76 11.03
N GLU A 11 15.97 -18.36 11.91
CA GLU A 11 16.79 -19.52 11.57
C GLU A 11 16.01 -20.84 11.41
N ALA A 12 14.75 -20.92 11.87
CA ALA A 12 13.96 -22.15 11.85
C ALA A 12 13.07 -22.35 10.60
N ALA A 13 13.08 -21.43 9.63
CA ALA A 13 12.21 -21.46 8.45
C ALA A 13 12.92 -21.31 7.10
N THR A 14 14.21 -21.60 7.02
CA THR A 14 14.97 -21.47 5.76
C THR A 14 14.86 -22.73 4.90
N ASN A 15 13.81 -22.77 4.07
CA ASN A 15 13.89 -23.40 2.75
C ASN A 15 14.75 -22.45 1.87
N PRO A 16 15.75 -22.89 1.11
CA PRO A 16 16.56 -22.00 0.28
C PRO A 16 15.76 -21.52 -0.91
N GLN A 17 14.85 -20.58 -0.70
CA GLN A 17 14.23 -19.83 -1.78
C GLN A 17 15.28 -18.83 -2.29
N VAL A 18 15.42 -18.76 -3.61
CA VAL A 18 16.29 -17.81 -4.28
C VAL A 18 15.93 -16.40 -3.76
N GLN A 19 16.84 -15.80 -2.98
CA GLN A 19 16.69 -14.42 -2.55
C GLN A 19 16.81 -13.54 -3.78
N ILE A 20 15.70 -13.00 -4.23
CA ILE A 20 15.67 -12.02 -5.32
C ILE A 20 16.18 -10.70 -4.74
N ARG A 21 17.19 -10.12 -5.37
CA ARG A 21 17.74 -8.81 -5.02
C ARG A 21 17.43 -7.82 -6.12
N ASP A 22 17.22 -6.58 -5.72
CA ASP A 22 17.12 -5.49 -6.70
C ASP A 22 18.51 -5.04 -7.21
N ALA A 23 18.51 -4.07 -8.14
CA ALA A 23 19.73 -3.51 -8.69
C ALA A 23 20.63 -2.80 -7.65
N LYS A 24 20.08 -2.46 -6.48
CA LYS A 24 20.82 -1.90 -5.33
C LYS A 24 21.27 -2.95 -4.34
N GLY A 25 21.06 -4.26 -4.61
CA GLY A 25 21.43 -5.39 -3.75
C GLY A 25 20.51 -5.57 -2.53
N ARG A 26 19.32 -4.94 -2.49
CA ARG A 26 18.34 -5.07 -1.40
C ARG A 26 17.60 -6.41 -1.51
N ASP A 27 17.47 -7.12 -0.39
CA ASP A 27 16.71 -8.37 -0.34
C ASP A 27 15.20 -8.12 -0.42
N THR A 28 14.47 -9.02 -1.09
CA THR A 28 13.01 -8.98 -1.14
C THR A 28 12.41 -9.28 0.23
N ILE A 29 11.52 -8.41 0.72
CA ILE A 29 10.80 -8.61 1.98
C ILE A 29 9.38 -9.15 1.74
N LEU A 30 8.74 -8.75 0.63
CA LEU A 30 7.40 -9.17 0.25
C LEU A 30 7.38 -9.60 -1.21
N GLN A 31 6.81 -10.77 -1.46
CA GLN A 31 6.56 -11.29 -2.82
C GLN A 31 5.07 -11.55 -2.98
N VAL A 32 4.48 -10.98 -4.00
CA VAL A 32 3.07 -11.18 -4.38
C VAL A 32 3.03 -11.83 -5.74
N ARG A 33 2.31 -12.96 -5.87
CA ARG A 33 2.23 -13.73 -7.12
C ARG A 33 0.79 -14.13 -7.41
N GLY A 34 0.29 -13.70 -8.57
CA GLY A 34 -1.05 -14.01 -9.06
C GLY A 34 -2.15 -13.64 -8.08
N LEU A 35 -1.94 -12.62 -7.25
CA LEU A 35 -2.86 -12.27 -6.15
C LEU A 35 -4.22 -11.87 -6.68
N LYS A 36 -5.28 -12.59 -6.24
CA LYS A 36 -6.68 -12.26 -6.56
C LYS A 36 -7.49 -12.08 -5.30
N LYS A 37 -8.34 -11.05 -5.32
CA LYS A 37 -9.42 -10.87 -4.35
C LYS A 37 -10.68 -10.48 -5.06
N HIS A 38 -11.59 -11.45 -5.16
CA HIS A 38 -12.91 -11.30 -5.74
C HIS A 38 -13.93 -11.33 -4.61
N PHE A 39 -14.89 -10.40 -4.62
CA PHE A 39 -16.00 -10.36 -3.68
C PHE A 39 -17.25 -10.90 -4.38
N PRO A 40 -17.86 -12.00 -3.89
CA PRO A 40 -19.04 -12.56 -4.52
C PRO A 40 -20.22 -11.60 -4.47
N ILE A 41 -20.98 -11.52 -5.55
CA ILE A 41 -22.26 -10.82 -5.64
C ILE A 41 -23.34 -11.88 -5.50
N SER A 42 -24.11 -11.80 -4.42
CA SER A 42 -25.22 -12.74 -4.17
C SER A 42 -26.55 -12.08 -4.50
N ALA A 43 -27.43 -12.79 -5.17
CA ALA A 43 -28.82 -12.40 -5.41
C ALA A 43 -29.78 -13.43 -4.79
N GLY A 44 -30.95 -12.96 -4.32
CA GLY A 44 -31.98 -13.76 -3.69
C GLY A 44 -32.23 -13.40 -2.22
N PHE A 45 -33.50 -13.41 -1.81
CA PHE A 45 -33.92 -13.00 -0.46
C PHE A 45 -33.90 -14.17 0.54
N ILE A 46 -34.19 -15.40 0.08
CA ILE A 46 -34.26 -16.61 0.91
C ILE A 46 -33.11 -17.56 0.57
N ILE A 47 -32.83 -17.74 -0.72
CA ILE A 47 -31.71 -18.57 -1.19
C ILE A 47 -30.75 -17.63 -1.91
N GLN A 48 -29.63 -17.34 -1.26
CA GLN A 48 -28.56 -16.56 -1.87
C GLN A 48 -27.84 -17.41 -2.91
N ARG A 49 -27.89 -16.98 -4.17
CA ARG A 49 -27.08 -17.56 -5.26
C ARG A 49 -26.05 -16.58 -5.70
N GLU A 50 -24.82 -17.04 -5.88
CA GLU A 50 -23.75 -16.23 -6.47
C GLU A 50 -24.07 -15.98 -7.95
N VAL A 51 -24.22 -14.70 -8.32
CA VAL A 51 -24.56 -14.25 -9.67
C VAL A 51 -23.39 -13.58 -10.38
N GLY A 52 -22.26 -13.36 -9.67
CA GLY A 52 -21.06 -12.73 -10.19
C GLY A 52 -20.08 -12.41 -9.06
N ALA A 53 -19.00 -11.73 -9.41
CA ALA A 53 -18.01 -11.27 -8.43
C ALA A 53 -17.40 -9.94 -8.82
N ILE A 54 -17.15 -9.07 -7.83
CA ILE A 54 -16.36 -7.85 -7.98
C ILE A 54 -14.89 -8.25 -7.96
N LYS A 55 -14.18 -8.13 -9.08
CA LYS A 55 -12.76 -8.43 -9.23
C LYS A 55 -11.91 -7.25 -8.75
N ALA A 56 -11.90 -7.02 -7.44
CA ALA A 56 -11.21 -5.86 -6.85
C ALA A 56 -9.68 -5.95 -7.00
N VAL A 57 -9.14 -7.17 -6.97
CA VAL A 57 -7.73 -7.49 -7.25
C VAL A 57 -7.74 -8.72 -8.15
N ASP A 58 -7.09 -8.68 -9.32
CA ASP A 58 -7.21 -9.71 -10.32
C ASP A 58 -5.88 -10.06 -11.00
N GLY A 59 -5.01 -10.75 -10.24
CA GLY A 59 -3.75 -11.27 -10.74
C GLY A 59 -2.60 -10.26 -10.62
N LEU A 60 -2.27 -9.82 -9.40
CA LEU A 60 -1.14 -8.94 -9.18
C LEU A 60 0.15 -9.72 -8.95
N ASP A 61 1.22 -9.28 -9.63
CA ASP A 61 2.58 -9.79 -9.51
C ASP A 61 3.53 -8.63 -9.24
N PHE A 62 4.17 -8.60 -8.08
CA PHE A 62 5.20 -7.63 -7.72
C PHE A 62 5.99 -8.04 -6.48
N ASP A 63 7.17 -7.43 -6.33
CA ASP A 63 8.04 -7.57 -5.19
C ASP A 63 8.23 -6.24 -4.49
N VAL A 64 8.39 -6.26 -3.15
CA VAL A 64 8.81 -5.12 -2.34
C VAL A 64 10.16 -5.47 -1.71
N PHE A 65 11.13 -4.56 -1.83
CA PHE A 65 12.46 -4.76 -1.30
C PHE A 65 12.62 -4.12 0.09
N ARG A 66 13.51 -4.68 0.89
CA ARG A 66 13.73 -4.19 2.26
C ARG A 66 14.24 -2.74 2.26
N GLY A 67 13.60 -1.90 3.06
CA GLY A 67 13.95 -0.47 3.17
C GLY A 67 13.47 0.40 2.01
N GLU A 68 12.71 -0.16 1.02
CA GLU A 68 12.11 0.68 -0.02
C GLU A 68 10.72 1.19 0.34
N THR A 69 10.31 2.23 -0.36
CA THR A 69 8.91 2.64 -0.48
C THR A 69 8.40 2.30 -1.88
N LEU A 70 7.52 1.28 -1.97
CA LEU A 70 6.77 1.00 -3.20
C LEU A 70 5.44 1.76 -3.17
N GLY A 71 5.23 2.67 -4.11
CA GLY A 71 3.96 3.36 -4.32
C GLY A 71 2.97 2.49 -5.08
N LEU A 72 1.72 2.38 -4.60
CA LEU A 72 0.61 1.78 -5.34
C LEU A 72 -0.42 2.86 -5.64
N VAL A 73 -0.53 3.27 -6.91
CA VAL A 73 -1.31 4.44 -7.34
C VAL A 73 -2.37 4.07 -8.38
N GLY A 74 -3.36 4.93 -8.57
CA GLY A 74 -4.44 4.75 -9.54
C GLY A 74 -5.72 5.44 -9.09
N GLU A 75 -6.74 5.48 -9.96
CA GLU A 75 -8.05 6.09 -9.66
C GLU A 75 -8.73 5.44 -8.45
N SER A 76 -9.65 6.17 -7.80
CA SER A 76 -10.44 5.62 -6.70
C SER A 76 -11.23 4.38 -7.17
N GLY A 77 -11.30 3.36 -6.30
CA GLY A 77 -12.01 2.11 -6.63
C GLY A 77 -11.22 1.11 -7.49
N CYS A 78 -9.98 1.40 -7.93
CA CYS A 78 -9.21 0.45 -8.74
C CYS A 78 -8.65 -0.77 -7.97
N GLY A 79 -8.83 -0.84 -6.62
CA GLY A 79 -8.46 -2.00 -5.82
C GLY A 79 -7.27 -1.82 -4.88
N LYS A 80 -6.65 -0.64 -4.78
CA LYS A 80 -5.43 -0.36 -3.98
C LYS A 80 -5.56 -0.75 -2.50
N SER A 81 -6.55 -0.21 -1.81
CA SER A 81 -6.79 -0.51 -0.38
C SER A 81 -7.14 -1.99 -0.16
N THR A 82 -7.86 -2.60 -1.13
CA THR A 82 -8.14 -4.04 -1.11
C THR A 82 -6.85 -4.84 -1.23
N THR A 83 -5.91 -4.43 -2.08
CA THR A 83 -4.58 -5.06 -2.22
C THR A 83 -3.83 -5.03 -0.90
N GLY A 84 -3.69 -3.86 -0.26
CA GLY A 84 -3.01 -3.72 1.02
C GLY A 84 -3.64 -4.60 2.13
N ARG A 85 -4.97 -4.60 2.23
CA ARG A 85 -5.71 -5.42 3.21
C ARG A 85 -5.58 -6.92 2.91
N THR A 86 -5.48 -7.31 1.65
CA THR A 86 -5.30 -8.72 1.27
C THR A 86 -3.87 -9.18 1.56
N ILE A 87 -2.85 -8.37 1.33
CA ILE A 87 -1.46 -8.64 1.72
C ILE A 87 -1.36 -8.90 3.22
N LEU A 88 -1.96 -8.05 4.05
CA LEU A 88 -2.01 -8.20 5.51
C LEU A 88 -2.94 -9.34 5.99
N GLN A 89 -3.55 -10.07 5.05
CA GLN A 89 -4.53 -11.14 5.34
C GLN A 89 -5.75 -10.65 6.14
N LEU A 90 -6.08 -9.35 6.10
CA LEU A 90 -7.35 -8.82 6.64
C LEU A 90 -8.50 -9.30 5.76
N TYR A 91 -8.29 -9.33 4.45
CA TYR A 91 -9.10 -10.07 3.50
C TYR A 91 -8.34 -11.31 3.04
N ARG A 92 -9.01 -12.45 3.02
CA ARG A 92 -8.42 -13.67 2.47
C ARG A 92 -8.33 -13.55 0.96
N PRO A 93 -7.19 -13.89 0.35
CA PRO A 93 -7.10 -13.96 -1.10
C PRO A 93 -8.07 -15.01 -1.66
N THR A 94 -8.60 -14.77 -2.85
CA THR A 94 -9.37 -15.75 -3.60
C THR A 94 -8.44 -16.73 -4.32
N ALA A 95 -7.29 -16.24 -4.79
CA ALA A 95 -6.21 -17.02 -5.38
C ALA A 95 -4.89 -16.26 -5.29
N GLY A 96 -3.79 -16.93 -5.65
CA GLY A 96 -2.45 -16.38 -5.60
C GLY A 96 -1.81 -16.50 -4.22
N THR A 97 -0.56 -16.07 -4.12
CA THR A 97 0.27 -16.21 -2.91
C THR A 97 0.85 -14.88 -2.47
N VAL A 98 1.01 -14.75 -1.16
CA VAL A 98 1.72 -13.64 -0.50
C VAL A 98 2.80 -14.25 0.38
N ASN A 99 4.06 -14.03 0.03
CA ASN A 99 5.21 -14.47 0.81
C ASN A 99 5.83 -13.25 1.48
N PHE A 100 5.94 -13.27 2.79
CA PHE A 100 6.55 -12.23 3.60
C PHE A 100 7.69 -12.80 4.43
N GLU A 101 8.90 -12.25 4.27
CA GLU A 101 10.14 -12.72 4.92
C GLU A 101 10.34 -14.24 4.79
N GLY A 102 10.10 -14.80 3.58
CA GLY A 102 10.23 -16.23 3.31
C GLY A 102 9.05 -17.09 3.79
N THR A 103 8.03 -16.50 4.42
CA THR A 103 6.85 -17.23 4.92
C THR A 103 5.63 -16.96 4.06
N GLU A 104 5.01 -17.99 3.51
CA GLU A 104 3.75 -17.86 2.77
C GLU A 104 2.58 -17.62 3.73
N LEU A 105 1.90 -16.48 3.56
CA LEU A 105 0.83 -16.03 4.45
C LEU A 105 -0.55 -16.57 4.08
N SER A 106 -0.79 -16.94 2.82
CA SER A 106 -2.12 -17.22 2.27
C SER A 106 -2.82 -18.38 3.00
N HIS A 107 -2.05 -19.34 3.49
CA HIS A 107 -2.53 -20.51 4.22
C HIS A 107 -2.48 -20.36 5.76
N LEU A 108 -1.80 -19.34 6.28
CA LEU A 108 -1.68 -19.16 7.72
C LEU A 108 -3.04 -18.81 8.38
N ARG A 109 -3.24 -19.30 9.60
CA ARG A 109 -4.44 -19.08 10.43
C ARG A 109 -4.05 -18.87 11.88
N GLY A 110 -4.99 -18.33 12.66
CA GLY A 110 -4.87 -18.26 14.12
C GLY A 110 -3.58 -17.61 14.60
N GLU A 111 -2.91 -18.27 15.55
CA GLU A 111 -1.73 -17.73 16.23
C GLU A 111 -0.52 -17.57 15.29
N ALA A 112 -0.34 -18.45 14.30
CA ALA A 112 0.74 -18.33 13.31
C ALA A 112 0.62 -17.03 12.51
N LEU A 113 -0.57 -16.73 12.00
CA LEU A 113 -0.82 -15.48 11.29
C LEU A 113 -0.70 -14.25 12.22
N ARG A 114 -1.17 -14.38 13.47
CA ARG A 114 -1.07 -13.31 14.46
C ARG A 114 0.40 -12.95 14.75
N LYS A 115 1.30 -13.94 14.84
CA LYS A 115 2.74 -13.72 14.97
C LYS A 115 3.31 -12.95 13.78
N MET A 116 2.97 -13.34 12.55
CA MET A 116 3.43 -12.64 11.33
C MET A 116 2.95 -11.19 11.27
N ARG A 117 1.70 -10.92 11.69
CA ARG A 117 1.13 -9.55 11.73
C ARG A 117 1.86 -8.61 12.68
N ARG A 118 2.67 -9.09 13.62
CA ARG A 118 3.55 -8.23 14.44
C ARG A 118 4.54 -7.46 13.58
N HIS A 119 5.01 -8.09 12.50
CA HIS A 119 6.03 -7.56 11.61
C HIS A 119 5.43 -6.78 10.43
N MET A 120 4.10 -6.86 10.25
CA MET A 120 3.36 -6.15 9.19
C MET A 120 2.26 -5.31 9.83
N GLN A 121 2.32 -4.01 9.72
CA GLN A 121 1.34 -3.10 10.30
C GLN A 121 0.66 -2.26 9.24
N MET A 122 -0.44 -1.60 9.62
CA MET A 122 -1.21 -0.74 8.73
C MET A 122 -1.41 0.64 9.33
N ILE A 123 -1.20 1.66 8.50
CA ILE A 123 -1.66 3.03 8.74
C ILE A 123 -2.92 3.20 7.89
N PHE A 124 -4.03 3.55 8.53
CA PHE A 124 -5.35 3.65 7.89
C PHE A 124 -5.60 5.02 7.29
N GLN A 125 -6.44 5.08 6.28
CA GLN A 125 -6.83 6.27 5.53
C GLN A 125 -7.52 7.34 6.41
N ASP A 126 -8.45 6.93 7.25
CA ASP A 126 -9.20 7.84 8.11
C ASP A 126 -8.64 7.84 9.54
N PRO A 127 -7.96 8.92 9.97
CA PRO A 127 -7.44 9.01 11.32
C PRO A 127 -8.54 9.11 12.40
N TYR A 128 -9.77 9.52 12.03
CA TYR A 128 -10.90 9.56 12.96
C TYR A 128 -11.48 8.17 13.20
N ALA A 129 -11.80 7.44 12.14
CA ALA A 129 -12.39 6.11 12.23
C ALA A 129 -11.41 5.05 12.73
N SER A 130 -10.09 5.28 12.59
CA SER A 130 -9.06 4.31 12.98
C SER A 130 -8.73 4.31 14.47
N LEU A 131 -9.08 5.35 15.22
CA LEU A 131 -8.79 5.49 16.65
C LEU A 131 -10.07 5.31 17.46
N ASN A 132 -10.03 4.44 18.49
CA ASN A 132 -11.17 4.29 19.39
C ASN A 132 -11.35 5.58 20.23
N PRO A 133 -12.47 6.34 20.07
CA PRO A 133 -12.65 7.61 20.74
C PRO A 133 -12.80 7.51 22.25
N ARG A 134 -13.04 6.29 22.79
CA ARG A 134 -13.19 6.02 24.23
C ARG A 134 -11.88 5.62 24.91
N MET A 135 -10.78 5.53 24.15
CA MET A 135 -9.46 5.19 24.68
C MET A 135 -8.57 6.43 24.69
N SER A 136 -7.73 6.57 25.75
CA SER A 136 -6.69 7.57 25.75
C SER A 136 -5.60 7.25 24.71
N VAL A 137 -4.84 8.28 24.30
CA VAL A 137 -3.75 8.13 23.31
C VAL A 137 -2.74 7.09 23.75
N GLY A 138 -2.34 7.07 25.02
CA GLY A 138 -1.43 6.07 25.55
C GLY A 138 -1.96 4.66 25.44
N ARG A 139 -3.26 4.44 25.67
CA ARG A 139 -3.90 3.12 25.52
C ARG A 139 -3.97 2.70 24.04
N ILE A 140 -4.26 3.63 23.15
CA ILE A 140 -4.31 3.36 21.69
C ILE A 140 -2.94 2.93 21.17
N ILE A 141 -1.86 3.67 21.54
CA ILE A 141 -0.50 3.36 21.08
C ILE A 141 0.00 2.04 21.71
N SER A 142 -0.34 1.77 22.98
CA SER A 142 0.08 0.55 23.68
C SER A 142 -0.78 -0.68 23.37
N GLU A 143 -1.97 -0.53 22.77
CA GLU A 143 -2.88 -1.63 22.49
C GLU A 143 -2.23 -2.82 21.77
N PRO A 144 -1.42 -2.62 20.68
CA PRO A 144 -0.72 -3.72 20.02
C PRO A 144 0.20 -4.49 20.99
N LEU A 145 0.88 -3.80 21.90
CA LEU A 145 1.76 -4.43 22.90
C LEU A 145 0.97 -5.31 23.89
N TYR A 146 -0.22 -4.86 24.30
CA TYR A 146 -1.12 -5.66 25.13
C TYR A 146 -1.63 -6.89 24.39
N VAL A 147 -2.11 -6.71 23.16
CA VAL A 147 -2.63 -7.80 22.33
C VAL A 147 -1.60 -8.90 22.12
N HIS A 148 -0.33 -8.52 21.96
CA HIS A 148 0.76 -9.47 21.73
C HIS A 148 1.54 -9.86 22.99
N ASN A 149 1.09 -9.45 24.20
CA ASN A 149 1.74 -9.73 25.49
C ASN A 149 3.22 -9.35 25.53
N ILE A 150 3.58 -8.17 25.00
CA ILE A 150 4.96 -7.65 24.94
C ILE A 150 5.18 -6.66 26.07
N GLY A 151 6.23 -6.88 26.86
CA GLY A 151 6.70 -5.99 27.91
C GLY A 151 5.81 -5.92 29.16
N THR A 152 6.38 -5.39 30.22
CA THR A 152 5.70 -5.02 31.46
C THR A 152 4.87 -3.73 31.28
N PRO A 153 3.98 -3.38 32.20
CA PRO A 153 3.25 -2.10 32.14
C PRO A 153 4.16 -0.88 32.03
N GLN A 154 5.30 -0.87 32.73
CA GLN A 154 6.26 0.23 32.68
C GLN A 154 6.96 0.30 31.33
N GLU A 155 7.48 -0.83 30.81
CA GLU A 155 8.12 -0.86 29.50
C GLU A 155 7.18 -0.45 28.36
N ARG A 156 5.89 -0.78 28.46
CA ARG A 156 4.87 -0.33 27.50
C ARG A 156 4.69 1.19 27.56
N MET A 157 4.66 1.78 28.76
CA MET A 157 4.53 3.22 28.93
C MET A 157 5.76 3.96 28.40
N ASP A 158 6.95 3.46 28.71
CA ASP A 158 8.22 4.02 28.19
C ASP A 158 8.24 3.97 26.66
N ARG A 159 7.80 2.86 26.08
CA ARG A 159 7.67 2.71 24.62
C ARG A 159 6.66 3.70 24.03
N VAL A 160 5.52 3.92 24.68
CA VAL A 160 4.51 4.89 24.26
C VAL A 160 5.08 6.31 24.25
N GLN A 161 5.75 6.73 25.33
CA GLN A 161 6.34 8.05 25.42
C GLN A 161 7.42 8.27 24.35
N PHE A 162 8.30 7.29 24.17
CA PHE A 162 9.30 7.29 23.10
C PHE A 162 8.67 7.46 21.72
N LEU A 163 7.61 6.70 21.42
CA LEU A 163 6.94 6.80 20.11
C LEU A 163 6.20 8.12 19.93
N MET A 164 5.61 8.68 20.99
CA MET A 164 5.00 10.02 20.93
C MET A 164 6.03 11.08 20.56
N GLU A 165 7.22 11.04 21.16
CA GLU A 165 8.32 11.95 20.82
C GLU A 165 8.75 11.76 19.36
N LYS A 166 8.91 10.52 18.89
CA LYS A 166 9.32 10.21 17.52
C LYS A 166 8.36 10.72 16.46
N VAL A 167 7.05 10.75 16.77
CA VAL A 167 6.06 11.33 15.85
C VAL A 167 5.78 12.80 16.09
N GLY A 168 6.57 13.47 16.97
CA GLY A 168 6.43 14.91 17.28
C GLY A 168 5.19 15.26 18.10
N LEU A 169 4.74 14.35 18.97
CA LEU A 169 3.68 14.57 19.96
C LEU A 169 4.29 14.73 21.35
N ASN A 170 3.75 15.66 22.16
CA ASN A 170 4.19 15.83 23.52
C ASN A 170 3.75 14.63 24.39
N PRO A 171 4.68 13.91 25.05
CA PRO A 171 4.37 12.75 25.90
C PRO A 171 3.43 13.06 27.08
N TYR A 172 3.38 14.30 27.57
CA TYR A 172 2.41 14.70 28.59
C TYR A 172 0.95 14.53 28.18
N PHE A 173 0.67 14.42 26.88
CA PHE A 173 -0.69 14.23 26.35
C PHE A 173 -1.13 12.75 26.31
N VAL A 174 -0.37 11.84 26.88
CA VAL A 174 -0.63 10.39 26.89
C VAL A 174 -2.02 10.03 27.43
N ASN A 175 -2.57 10.81 28.35
CA ASN A 175 -3.89 10.57 28.96
C ASN A 175 -5.05 11.27 28.21
N ARG A 176 -4.76 12.11 27.20
CA ARG A 176 -5.79 12.78 26.40
C ARG A 176 -6.49 11.81 25.46
N TYR A 177 -7.66 12.22 25.01
CA TYR A 177 -8.49 11.44 24.07
C TYR A 177 -8.34 11.96 22.63
N PRO A 178 -8.62 11.12 21.59
CA PRO A 178 -8.45 11.51 20.19
C PRO A 178 -9.18 12.79 19.78
N HIS A 179 -10.35 13.07 20.36
CA HIS A 179 -11.13 14.26 20.04
C HIS A 179 -10.46 15.59 20.46
N GLU A 180 -9.47 15.54 21.35
CA GLU A 180 -8.69 16.70 21.80
C GLU A 180 -7.52 17.06 20.86
N PHE A 181 -7.34 16.30 19.76
CA PHE A 181 -6.23 16.45 18.81
C PHE A 181 -6.73 16.86 17.42
N SER A 182 -5.88 17.62 16.68
CA SER A 182 -6.12 17.93 15.27
C SER A 182 -6.04 16.70 14.39
N GLY A 183 -6.53 16.77 13.14
CA GLY A 183 -6.46 15.68 12.17
C GLY A 183 -5.03 15.16 11.96
N GLY A 184 -4.07 16.05 11.75
CA GLY A 184 -2.66 15.69 11.60
C GLY A 184 -2.05 15.06 12.87
N GLN A 185 -2.43 15.52 14.07
CA GLN A 185 -2.01 14.89 15.31
C GLN A 185 -2.60 13.50 15.49
N ARG A 186 -3.87 13.28 15.11
CA ARG A 186 -4.48 11.94 15.13
C ARG A 186 -3.79 11.00 14.16
N GLN A 187 -3.39 11.48 12.98
CA GLN A 187 -2.60 10.68 12.05
C GLN A 187 -1.25 10.27 12.67
N ARG A 188 -0.57 11.17 13.37
CA ARG A 188 0.66 10.88 14.10
C ARG A 188 0.45 9.84 15.21
N ILE A 189 -0.70 9.85 15.90
CA ILE A 189 -1.08 8.79 16.86
C ILE A 189 -1.24 7.44 16.15
N GLY A 190 -1.90 7.41 14.98
CA GLY A 190 -2.03 6.21 14.16
C GLY A 190 -0.69 5.64 13.69
N ILE A 191 0.24 6.53 13.30
CA ILE A 191 1.62 6.17 12.95
C ILE A 191 2.36 5.58 14.16
N ALA A 192 2.29 6.23 15.33
CA ALA A 192 2.90 5.74 16.58
C ALA A 192 2.37 4.36 16.96
N ARG A 193 1.05 4.13 16.83
CA ARG A 193 0.43 2.81 17.05
C ARG A 193 0.99 1.75 16.11
N ALA A 194 1.14 2.05 14.82
CA ALA A 194 1.71 1.11 13.87
C ALA A 194 3.17 0.76 14.18
N LEU A 195 3.94 1.69 14.76
CA LEU A 195 5.33 1.49 15.16
C LEU A 195 5.50 0.74 16.49
N ALA A 196 4.43 0.54 17.26
CA ALA A 196 4.51 -0.02 18.61
C ALA A 196 5.23 -1.39 18.65
N LEU A 197 4.96 -2.24 17.66
CA LEU A 197 5.53 -3.59 17.54
C LEU A 197 6.87 -3.66 16.78
N SER A 198 7.45 -2.52 16.39
CA SER A 198 8.68 -2.46 15.57
C SER A 198 8.55 -3.30 14.28
N PRO A 199 7.57 -3.01 13.43
CA PRO A 199 7.35 -3.78 12.21
C PRO A 199 8.49 -3.60 11.20
N SER A 200 8.65 -4.56 10.29
CA SER A 200 9.55 -4.44 9.14
C SER A 200 8.82 -3.94 7.87
N LEU A 201 7.50 -4.11 7.80
CA LEU A 201 6.65 -3.63 6.70
C LEU A 201 5.45 -2.84 7.25
N ILE A 202 5.19 -1.69 6.64
CA ILE A 202 3.99 -0.91 6.90
C ILE A 202 3.24 -0.70 5.58
N VAL A 203 1.96 -1.09 5.55
CA VAL A 203 1.03 -0.72 4.50
C VAL A 203 0.38 0.60 4.90
N ALA A 204 0.71 1.67 4.21
CA ALA A 204 0.15 3.00 4.44
C ALA A 204 -0.99 3.25 3.42
N ASP A 205 -2.24 3.05 3.88
CA ASP A 205 -3.45 3.17 3.05
C ASP A 205 -3.94 4.62 3.05
N GLU A 206 -3.58 5.38 2.02
CA GLU A 206 -3.88 6.81 1.84
C GLU A 206 -3.62 7.66 3.10
N PRO A 207 -2.42 7.61 3.71
CA PRO A 207 -2.17 8.12 5.05
C PRO A 207 -2.25 9.65 5.18
N ILE A 208 -2.43 10.35 4.08
CA ILE A 208 -2.44 11.82 4.01
C ILE A 208 -3.70 12.41 3.37
N SER A 209 -4.59 11.58 2.78
CA SER A 209 -5.71 12.03 1.95
C SER A 209 -6.73 12.91 2.69
N ALA A 210 -6.89 12.73 4.00
CA ALA A 210 -7.83 13.48 4.84
C ALA A 210 -7.20 14.71 5.51
N LEU A 211 -5.99 15.14 5.10
CA LEU A 211 -5.22 16.20 5.73
C LEU A 211 -5.04 17.41 4.81
N ASP A 212 -4.90 18.60 5.40
CA ASP A 212 -4.55 19.81 4.67
C ASP A 212 -3.15 19.69 4.02
N VAL A 213 -2.92 20.34 2.88
CA VAL A 213 -1.69 20.23 2.07
C VAL A 213 -0.42 20.48 2.87
N SER A 214 -0.41 21.47 3.76
CA SER A 214 0.75 21.76 4.63
C SER A 214 1.04 20.64 5.63
N ILE A 215 0.01 19.99 6.13
CA ILE A 215 0.12 18.86 7.07
C ILE A 215 0.51 17.59 6.33
N GLN A 216 0.04 17.40 5.09
CA GLN A 216 0.45 16.28 4.24
C GLN A 216 1.97 16.22 4.08
N ALA A 217 2.62 17.35 3.72
CA ALA A 217 4.07 17.43 3.58
C ALA A 217 4.81 17.08 4.88
N GLN A 218 4.30 17.54 6.04
CA GLN A 218 4.89 17.21 7.34
C GLN A 218 4.79 15.70 7.66
N VAL A 219 3.66 15.06 7.33
CA VAL A 219 3.48 13.61 7.56
C VAL A 219 4.35 12.80 6.62
N VAL A 220 4.51 13.21 5.35
CA VAL A 220 5.42 12.55 4.39
C VAL A 220 6.86 12.62 4.88
N ASN A 221 7.35 13.79 5.28
CA ASN A 221 8.68 13.95 5.84
C ASN A 221 8.87 13.07 7.10
N LEU A 222 7.87 13.07 8.00
CA LEU A 222 7.90 12.20 9.18
C LEU A 222 8.03 10.72 8.79
N LEU A 223 7.27 10.23 7.80
CA LEU A 223 7.36 8.83 7.35
C LEU A 223 8.73 8.50 6.78
N GLN A 224 9.36 9.42 6.02
CA GLN A 224 10.72 9.26 5.52
C GLN A 224 11.78 9.23 6.64
N ASP A 225 11.63 10.10 7.65
CA ASP A 225 12.53 10.12 8.81
C ASP A 225 12.42 8.81 9.61
N LEU A 226 11.20 8.35 9.87
CA LEU A 226 10.93 7.08 10.54
C LEU A 226 11.44 5.89 9.73
N GLN A 227 11.35 5.93 8.39
CA GLN A 227 11.90 4.89 7.52
C GLN A 227 13.40 4.76 7.71
N ARG A 228 14.12 5.88 7.68
CA ARG A 228 15.58 5.91 7.88
C ARG A 228 15.99 5.46 9.27
N GLU A 229 15.28 5.92 10.31
CA GLU A 229 15.61 5.62 11.69
C GLU A 229 15.34 4.16 12.08
N PHE A 230 14.20 3.61 11.62
CA PHE A 230 13.75 2.26 11.99
C PHE A 230 13.96 1.21 10.89
N ASN A 231 14.58 1.59 9.76
CA ASN A 231 14.78 0.74 8.58
C ASN A 231 13.48 0.09 8.10
N LEU A 232 12.42 0.90 7.98
CA LEU A 232 11.09 0.45 7.60
C LEU A 232 11.00 0.23 6.08
N THR A 233 10.13 -0.69 5.70
CA THR A 233 9.68 -0.85 4.31
C THR A 233 8.24 -0.37 4.23
N TYR A 234 7.89 0.39 3.17
CA TYR A 234 6.54 0.86 2.95
C TYR A 234 5.92 0.29 1.68
N LEU A 235 4.65 -0.14 1.78
CA LEU A 235 3.74 -0.17 0.66
C LEU A 235 2.83 1.07 0.79
N PHE A 236 3.10 2.10 0.01
CA PHE A 236 2.45 3.40 0.11
C PHE A 236 1.31 3.51 -0.91
N ILE A 237 0.07 3.44 -0.45
CA ILE A 237 -1.12 3.54 -1.29
C ILE A 237 -1.55 5.00 -1.34
N ALA A 238 -1.69 5.55 -2.54
CA ALA A 238 -2.13 6.92 -2.74
C ALA A 238 -2.92 7.09 -4.06
N HIS A 239 -3.70 8.16 -4.11
CA HIS A 239 -4.31 8.63 -5.36
C HIS A 239 -3.62 9.89 -5.91
N ASP A 240 -2.88 10.62 -5.06
CA ASP A 240 -2.13 11.80 -5.46
C ASP A 240 -0.70 11.40 -5.88
N LEU A 241 -0.47 11.49 -7.19
CA LEU A 241 0.82 11.19 -7.82
C LEU A 241 1.90 12.21 -7.46
N SER A 242 1.56 13.46 -7.14
CA SER A 242 2.55 14.49 -6.80
C SER A 242 3.33 14.13 -5.55
N MET A 243 2.63 13.63 -4.52
CA MET A 243 3.24 13.23 -3.25
C MET A 243 4.01 11.91 -3.36
N VAL A 244 3.52 10.97 -4.18
CA VAL A 244 4.17 9.68 -4.44
C VAL A 244 5.57 9.86 -5.04
N ARG A 245 5.75 10.83 -5.95
CA ARG A 245 7.05 11.14 -6.54
C ARG A 245 8.13 11.46 -5.50
N HIS A 246 7.75 12.07 -4.38
CA HIS A 246 8.69 12.51 -3.35
C HIS A 246 9.07 11.41 -2.35
N ILE A 247 8.21 10.42 -2.14
CA ILE A 247 8.43 9.41 -1.10
C ILE A 247 8.78 8.02 -1.66
N CYS A 248 8.39 7.71 -2.90
CA CYS A 248 8.51 6.36 -3.43
C CYS A 248 9.77 6.15 -4.27
N ASP A 249 10.47 5.03 -4.03
CA ASP A 249 11.57 4.54 -4.88
C ASP A 249 11.04 3.98 -6.21
N ARG A 250 9.95 3.20 -6.14
CA ARG A 250 9.26 2.59 -7.28
C ARG A 250 7.76 2.83 -7.19
N VAL A 251 7.10 2.82 -8.34
CA VAL A 251 5.65 3.05 -8.43
C VAL A 251 5.02 1.95 -9.26
N ALA A 252 3.94 1.36 -8.72
CA ALA A 252 3.03 0.45 -9.40
C ALA A 252 1.72 1.20 -9.69
N VAL A 253 1.38 1.36 -10.95
CA VAL A 253 0.14 1.99 -11.41
C VAL A 253 -0.93 0.92 -11.58
N MET A 254 -2.04 1.08 -10.88
CA MET A 254 -3.12 0.10 -10.83
C MET A 254 -4.38 0.61 -11.52
N TYR A 255 -4.97 -0.21 -12.39
CA TYR A 255 -6.24 0.04 -13.06
C TYR A 255 -7.13 -1.22 -13.05
N LEU A 256 -8.37 -1.09 -12.58
CA LEU A 256 -9.36 -2.19 -12.51
C LEU A 256 -8.76 -3.52 -12.01
N GLY A 257 -8.15 -3.49 -10.84
CA GLY A 257 -7.64 -4.69 -10.18
C GLY A 257 -6.31 -5.22 -10.72
N LYS A 258 -5.67 -4.57 -11.70
CA LYS A 258 -4.42 -5.00 -12.34
C LYS A 258 -3.35 -3.93 -12.28
N ILE A 259 -2.07 -4.33 -12.19
CA ILE A 259 -0.94 -3.43 -12.42
C ILE A 259 -0.77 -3.26 -13.93
N VAL A 260 -0.78 -2.02 -14.39
CA VAL A 260 -0.61 -1.67 -15.81
C VAL A 260 0.79 -1.14 -16.11
N GLU A 261 1.47 -0.59 -15.10
CA GLU A 261 2.85 -0.13 -15.20
C GLU A 261 3.53 -0.21 -13.84
N LEU A 262 4.80 -0.65 -13.80
CA LEU A 262 5.61 -0.77 -12.58
C LEU A 262 7.06 -0.43 -12.92
N GLY A 263 7.64 0.53 -12.22
CA GLY A 263 9.04 0.90 -12.47
C GLY A 263 9.62 1.83 -11.41
N PRO A 264 10.90 2.23 -11.57
CA PRO A 264 11.49 3.30 -10.77
C PRO A 264 10.63 4.57 -10.85
N SER A 265 10.47 5.26 -9.73
CA SER A 265 9.61 6.44 -9.65
C SER A 265 9.97 7.46 -10.75
N GLU A 266 11.24 7.80 -10.90
CA GLU A 266 11.70 8.76 -11.92
C GLU A 266 11.34 8.33 -13.35
N GLU A 267 11.46 7.03 -13.68
CA GLU A 267 11.12 6.53 -15.01
C GLU A 267 9.61 6.60 -15.28
N VAL A 268 8.79 6.17 -14.32
CA VAL A 268 7.33 6.23 -14.47
C VAL A 268 6.84 7.67 -14.63
N TYR A 269 7.47 8.65 -13.94
CA TYR A 269 7.07 10.06 -14.04
C TYR A 269 7.62 10.77 -15.28
N ASN A 270 8.84 10.47 -15.69
CA ASN A 270 9.49 11.17 -16.81
C ASN A 270 9.23 10.48 -18.15
N ASN A 271 9.10 9.14 -18.16
CA ASN A 271 8.94 8.30 -19.35
C ASN A 271 7.76 7.31 -19.20
N PRO A 272 6.53 7.76 -18.88
CA PRO A 272 5.39 6.87 -18.71
C PRO A 272 5.10 6.14 -20.04
N ARG A 273 4.96 4.82 -20.00
CA ARG A 273 4.78 3.99 -21.18
C ARG A 273 3.34 3.58 -21.39
N HIS A 274 2.58 3.37 -20.31
CA HIS A 274 1.18 3.01 -20.44
C HIS A 274 0.31 4.26 -20.66
N PRO A 275 -0.64 4.28 -21.63
CA PRO A 275 -1.49 5.43 -21.90
C PRO A 275 -2.32 5.91 -20.70
N TYR A 276 -2.71 5.02 -19.82
CA TYR A 276 -3.38 5.38 -18.56
C TYR A 276 -2.46 6.15 -17.61
N THR A 277 -1.20 5.74 -17.47
CA THR A 277 -0.19 6.45 -16.66
C THR A 277 0.04 7.85 -17.21
N GLN A 278 0.15 7.98 -18.53
CA GLN A 278 0.29 9.28 -19.20
C GLN A 278 -0.89 10.19 -18.90
N ALA A 279 -2.12 9.66 -18.96
CA ALA A 279 -3.32 10.41 -18.63
C ALA A 279 -3.36 10.83 -17.16
N LEU A 280 -3.05 9.94 -16.22
CA LEU A 280 -2.97 10.24 -14.79
C LEU A 280 -1.95 11.35 -14.50
N LEU A 281 -0.73 11.23 -15.05
CA LEU A 281 0.32 12.22 -14.87
C LEU A 281 -0.04 13.55 -15.53
N SER A 282 -0.77 13.51 -16.66
CA SER A 282 -1.26 14.73 -17.32
C SER A 282 -2.25 15.51 -16.47
N ALA A 283 -2.91 14.89 -15.50
CA ALA A 283 -3.89 15.53 -14.61
C ALA A 283 -3.25 16.15 -13.35
N VAL A 284 -2.00 15.81 -13.02
CA VAL A 284 -1.28 16.39 -11.84
C VAL A 284 -0.99 17.87 -12.09
N PRO A 285 -1.43 18.82 -11.26
CA PRO A 285 -1.15 20.24 -11.45
C PRO A 285 0.35 20.54 -11.35
N VAL A 286 0.84 21.44 -12.21
CA VAL A 286 2.22 21.94 -12.12
C VAL A 286 2.19 23.29 -11.38
N PRO A 287 3.02 23.51 -10.35
CA PRO A 287 3.02 24.77 -9.59
C PRO A 287 3.41 26.01 -10.40
N ASP A 288 4.00 25.84 -11.59
CA ASP A 288 4.37 26.94 -12.48
C ASP A 288 3.18 27.32 -13.38
N PRO A 289 2.60 28.53 -13.25
CA PRO A 289 1.44 28.97 -14.05
C PRO A 289 1.72 29.05 -15.56
N GLU A 290 2.96 29.34 -15.98
CA GLU A 290 3.31 29.45 -17.40
C GLU A 290 3.44 28.06 -18.05
N VAL A 291 3.94 27.08 -17.29
CA VAL A 291 4.01 25.68 -17.73
C VAL A 291 2.60 25.06 -17.73
N GLU A 292 1.78 25.32 -16.70
CA GLU A 292 0.42 24.79 -16.61
C GLU A 292 -0.48 25.31 -17.76
N LYS A 293 -0.35 26.58 -18.17
CA LYS A 293 -1.10 27.14 -19.32
C LYS A 293 -0.79 26.47 -20.65
N LYS A 294 0.45 26.00 -20.83
CA LYS A 294 0.90 25.36 -22.08
C LYS A 294 0.64 23.86 -22.12
N ARG A 295 0.28 23.28 -20.99
CA ARG A 295 0.12 21.85 -20.81
C ARG A 295 -1.18 21.35 -21.43
N GLN A 296 -1.08 20.28 -22.21
CA GLN A 296 -2.24 19.57 -22.75
C GLN A 296 -2.62 18.43 -21.82
N ARG A 297 -3.77 18.54 -21.17
CA ARG A 297 -4.32 17.44 -20.35
C ARG A 297 -4.93 16.38 -21.25
N ILE A 298 -4.58 15.12 -20.98
CA ILE A 298 -5.19 13.97 -21.66
C ILE A 298 -6.53 13.68 -20.94
N ILE A 299 -7.63 14.05 -21.56
CA ILE A 299 -8.98 13.82 -21.00
C ILE A 299 -9.42 12.43 -21.42
N LEU A 300 -9.51 11.52 -20.44
CA LEU A 300 -10.07 10.20 -20.64
C LEU A 300 -11.58 10.30 -20.85
N ARG A 301 -12.08 9.70 -21.93
CA ARG A 301 -13.52 9.69 -22.25
C ARG A 301 -14.19 8.47 -21.59
N GLY A 302 -15.43 8.66 -21.17
CA GLY A 302 -16.24 7.60 -20.54
C GLY A 302 -15.93 7.36 -19.08
N ASP A 303 -16.80 6.60 -18.42
CA ASP A 303 -16.68 6.22 -17.02
C ASP A 303 -15.72 5.05 -16.82
N VAL A 304 -15.24 4.87 -15.60
CA VAL A 304 -14.46 3.68 -15.23
C VAL A 304 -15.38 2.46 -15.33
N PRO A 305 -15.01 1.43 -16.11
CA PRO A 305 -15.82 0.22 -16.21
C PRO A 305 -16.01 -0.47 -14.86
N SER A 306 -17.11 -1.21 -14.72
CA SER A 306 -17.41 -1.92 -13.48
C SER A 306 -16.42 -3.07 -13.26
N PRO A 307 -15.81 -3.19 -12.06
CA PRO A 307 -14.95 -4.33 -11.74
C PRO A 307 -15.71 -5.66 -11.64
N ALA A 308 -17.05 -5.63 -11.66
CA ALA A 308 -17.87 -6.84 -11.77
C ALA A 308 -17.94 -7.39 -13.21
N ASN A 309 -17.83 -6.50 -14.19
CA ASN A 309 -17.84 -6.86 -15.62
C ASN A 309 -16.73 -6.06 -16.33
N PRO A 310 -15.45 -6.41 -16.12
CA PRO A 310 -14.34 -5.74 -16.78
C PRO A 310 -14.42 -5.97 -18.30
N PRO A 311 -13.93 -5.03 -19.13
CA PRO A 311 -13.83 -5.21 -20.56
C PRO A 311 -13.06 -6.48 -20.95
N VAL A 312 -13.41 -7.09 -22.07
CA VAL A 312 -12.63 -8.18 -22.68
C VAL A 312 -11.32 -7.61 -23.22
N GLY A 313 -10.23 -8.36 -23.10
CA GLY A 313 -8.91 -7.92 -23.51
C GLY A 313 -8.28 -6.96 -22.49
N CYS A 314 -7.69 -5.87 -22.97
CA CYS A 314 -7.10 -4.86 -22.10
C CYS A 314 -8.18 -4.13 -21.29
N ASN A 315 -8.08 -4.12 -19.96
CA ASN A 315 -9.05 -3.47 -19.09
C ASN A 315 -9.24 -1.96 -19.37
N PHE A 316 -8.24 -1.33 -20.00
CA PHE A 316 -8.26 0.10 -20.33
C PHE A 316 -8.78 0.40 -21.76
N ASN A 317 -9.10 -0.61 -22.58
CA ASN A 317 -9.41 -0.44 -24.00
C ASN A 317 -10.56 0.53 -24.29
N THR A 318 -11.59 0.59 -23.45
CA THR A 318 -12.77 1.47 -23.63
C THR A 318 -12.47 2.95 -23.40
N ARG A 319 -11.36 3.28 -22.70
CA ARG A 319 -10.93 4.65 -22.37
C ARG A 319 -9.59 5.02 -23.00
N CYS A 320 -8.92 4.07 -23.63
CA CYS A 320 -7.61 4.28 -24.24
C CYS A 320 -7.72 5.08 -25.54
N PRO A 321 -7.06 6.24 -25.66
CA PRO A 321 -7.13 7.06 -26.86
C PRO A 321 -6.40 6.45 -28.05
N VAL A 322 -5.57 5.42 -27.84
CA VAL A 322 -4.74 4.75 -28.85
C VAL A 322 -5.04 3.25 -28.95
N ALA A 323 -6.22 2.81 -28.50
CA ALA A 323 -6.60 1.41 -28.53
C ALA A 323 -6.61 0.85 -29.97
N VAL A 324 -6.00 -0.31 -30.16
CA VAL A 324 -6.00 -1.09 -31.41
C VAL A 324 -6.84 -2.36 -31.25
N GLU A 325 -7.12 -3.04 -32.37
CA GLU A 325 -8.01 -4.20 -32.39
C GLU A 325 -7.60 -5.30 -31.39
N THR A 326 -6.32 -5.56 -31.24
CA THR A 326 -5.78 -6.55 -30.27
C THR A 326 -6.21 -6.22 -28.84
N CYS A 327 -6.30 -4.92 -28.48
CA CYS A 327 -6.70 -4.49 -27.13
C CYS A 327 -8.13 -4.92 -26.75
N PHE A 328 -8.99 -5.19 -27.72
CA PHE A 328 -10.38 -5.63 -27.47
C PHE A 328 -10.53 -7.16 -27.45
N ARG A 329 -9.46 -7.92 -27.75
CA ARG A 329 -9.47 -9.36 -27.76
C ARG A 329 -8.58 -10.00 -26.71
N ASP A 330 -7.34 -9.48 -26.61
CA ASP A 330 -6.29 -10.10 -25.83
C ASP A 330 -5.90 -9.22 -24.63
N GLU A 331 -5.71 -9.85 -23.47
CA GLU A 331 -5.20 -9.18 -22.28
C GLU A 331 -3.68 -8.99 -22.43
N PRO A 332 -3.14 -7.74 -22.26
CA PRO A 332 -1.70 -7.53 -22.30
C PRO A 332 -1.05 -8.10 -21.04
N GLU A 333 0.02 -8.87 -21.23
CA GLU A 333 0.88 -9.30 -20.12
C GLU A 333 1.75 -8.15 -19.58
N LEU A 334 2.01 -8.16 -18.28
CA LEU A 334 2.97 -7.25 -17.66
C LEU A 334 4.39 -7.70 -18.03
N LYS A 335 5.04 -6.99 -18.97
CA LYS A 335 6.38 -7.33 -19.49
C LYS A 335 7.40 -6.28 -19.13
N GLU A 336 8.63 -6.70 -18.86
CA GLU A 336 9.77 -5.81 -18.69
C GLU A 336 10.20 -5.29 -20.06
N ILE A 337 10.07 -3.98 -20.28
CA ILE A 337 10.42 -3.33 -21.54
C ILE A 337 11.80 -2.66 -21.52
N VAL A 338 12.21 -2.21 -20.33
CA VAL A 338 13.59 -1.82 -20.02
C VAL A 338 13.90 -2.32 -18.62
N PRO A 339 15.17 -2.52 -18.25
CA PRO A 339 15.54 -3.07 -16.95
C PRO A 339 14.83 -2.38 -15.78
N GLY A 340 14.03 -3.13 -15.03
CA GLY A 340 13.25 -2.64 -13.88
C GLY A 340 11.97 -1.88 -14.22
N HIS A 341 11.58 -1.75 -15.50
CA HIS A 341 10.36 -1.05 -15.92
C HIS A 341 9.43 -1.99 -16.69
N TRP A 342 8.30 -2.30 -16.10
CA TRP A 342 7.31 -3.28 -16.56
C TRP A 342 6.04 -2.58 -17.02
N VAL A 343 5.48 -3.01 -18.14
CA VAL A 343 4.26 -2.41 -18.73
C VAL A 343 3.35 -3.47 -19.29
N ALA A 344 2.06 -3.35 -19.02
CA ALA A 344 1.00 -4.21 -19.58
C ALA A 344 0.27 -3.46 -20.70
N CYS A 345 0.93 -3.31 -21.87
CA CYS A 345 0.36 -2.65 -23.05
C CYS A 345 0.85 -3.29 -24.34
N HIS A 346 -0.07 -3.53 -25.28
CA HIS A 346 0.29 -4.11 -26.60
C HIS A 346 1.12 -3.16 -27.47
N LEU A 347 1.11 -1.85 -27.19
CA LEU A 347 1.82 -0.82 -27.95
C LEU A 347 3.17 -0.44 -27.34
N SER A 348 3.49 -0.95 -26.15
CA SER A 348 4.79 -0.70 -25.48
C SER A 348 5.77 -1.79 -25.90
N ASN A 349 6.68 -1.45 -26.79
CA ASN A 349 7.81 -2.27 -27.24
C ASN A 349 9.11 -1.77 -26.61
#